data_231aef8624f701e17a9a96412c8593c0
#
_entry.id   231aef8624f701e17a9a96412c8593c0
#
_cell.length_a   1.000
_cell.length_b   1.000
_cell.length_c   1.000
_cell.angle_alpha   90.00
_cell.angle_beta   90.00
_cell.angle_gamma   90.00
#
_symmetry.space_group_name_H-M   'P 1'
#
loop_
_entity.id
_entity.type
_entity.pdbx_description
1 polymer ?
#
loop_
_entity_poly.entity_id
_entity_poly.type
_entity_poly.pdbx_seq_one_letter_code
_entity_poly.pdbx_strand_id
1 'polypeptide(L)'
;MALLGLAVAAVAAYAAQAGVSSGGGRCATYRPHIPSHSQFSKVIDNPYFPLPAGRTLIYRGVENGRKELDRVHVTSRTKRIEGISATVVDDNVYEPIGRLAERTFDYYAQDDRRNVWYLGEDTREFLPGGKVDTSGSWLTGRNGAKPGLIMEADPRVSDAYRQECRSGEAEDLAWVVDRGGSNRVPYRTFHHVLRSLEFSRLEPAIVDQKVYGPGVGAISERQLSGGHETLSLVRVTG
;
A
#
# COMPACT_ATOMS: atom_id res chain seq x y z
N MET A 1 -1.93 -17.06 -1.56
CA MET A 1 -0.76 -16.60 -0.79
C MET A 1 -0.49 -15.21 -1.28
N ALA A 2 -0.89 -14.24 -0.53
CA ALA A 2 -0.66 -12.86 -0.86
C ALA A 2 0.65 -12.42 -0.24
N LEU A 3 1.45 -11.71 -0.99
CA LEU A 3 2.69 -11.10 -0.56
C LEU A 3 2.44 -9.59 -0.51
N LEU A 4 2.77 -8.96 0.60
CA LEU A 4 2.47 -7.55 0.84
C LEU A 4 3.53 -6.65 0.22
N GLY A 5 3.13 -5.85 -0.74
CA GLY A 5 3.81 -4.62 -1.09
C GLY A 5 3.49 -3.49 -0.10
N LEU A 6 4.13 -2.35 -0.20
CA LEU A 6 3.88 -1.14 0.61
C LEU A 6 2.47 -0.55 0.43
N ALA A 7 1.80 -0.92 -0.63
CA ALA A 7 0.37 -0.82 -0.83
C ALA A 7 -0.17 -2.24 -0.75
N VAL A 8 -0.77 -2.58 0.36
CA VAL A 8 -1.32 -3.89 0.58
C VAL A 8 -2.45 -4.15 -0.41
N ALA A 9 -2.17 -4.94 -1.41
CA ALA A 9 -3.17 -5.77 -2.01
C ALA A 9 -2.86 -7.22 -1.62
N ALA A 10 -3.12 -7.58 -0.37
CA ALA A 10 -3.14 -8.97 0.01
C ALA A 10 -4.37 -9.61 -0.61
N VAL A 11 -4.29 -9.96 -1.87
CA VAL A 11 -5.27 -10.84 -2.50
C VAL A 11 -4.81 -12.27 -2.33
N ALA A 12 -5.05 -12.83 -1.17
CA ALA A 12 -5.08 -14.28 -1.06
C ALA A 12 -6.26 -14.75 -1.90
N ALA A 13 -5.97 -15.40 -3.03
CA ALA A 13 -6.96 -16.12 -3.81
C ALA A 13 -7.52 -17.28 -2.96
N TYR A 14 -8.38 -16.97 -2.01
CA TYR A 14 -9.28 -17.94 -1.42
C TYR A 14 -10.52 -17.94 -2.32
N ALA A 15 -10.54 -18.82 -3.31
CA ALA A 15 -11.73 -19.17 -4.04
C ALA A 15 -12.72 -19.88 -3.09
N ALA A 16 -13.26 -19.16 -2.13
CA ALA A 16 -14.48 -19.53 -1.47
C ALA A 16 -15.61 -19.08 -2.39
N GLN A 17 -16.29 -20.02 -3.01
CA GLN A 17 -17.57 -19.84 -3.65
C GLN A 17 -18.60 -19.36 -2.60
N ALA A 18 -18.52 -18.09 -2.24
CA ALA A 18 -19.59 -17.41 -1.56
C ALA A 18 -20.43 -16.74 -2.65
N GLY A 19 -21.69 -17.12 -2.74
CA GLY A 19 -22.63 -16.57 -3.70
C GLY A 19 -22.61 -15.05 -3.67
N VAL A 20 -22.26 -14.45 -4.79
CA VAL A 20 -22.25 -13.00 -4.99
C VAL A 20 -23.70 -12.53 -4.86
N SER A 21 -24.07 -12.02 -3.68
CA SER A 21 -25.23 -11.15 -3.59
C SER A 21 -24.85 -9.85 -4.31
N SER A 22 -25.62 -9.49 -5.31
CA SER A 22 -25.54 -8.24 -6.09
C SER A 22 -25.94 -7.01 -5.26
N GLY A 23 -25.40 -6.88 -4.05
CA GLY A 23 -25.42 -5.64 -3.27
C GLY A 23 -24.28 -4.78 -3.76
N GLY A 24 -24.59 -3.62 -4.36
CA GLY A 24 -23.58 -2.69 -4.87
C GLY A 24 -22.51 -2.45 -3.81
N GLY A 25 -21.26 -2.81 -4.11
CA GLY A 25 -20.14 -2.71 -3.19
C GLY A 25 -20.03 -1.29 -2.60
N ARG A 26 -19.50 -1.14 -1.39
CA ARG A 26 -19.43 0.17 -0.72
C ARG A 26 -18.59 1.19 -1.48
N CYS A 27 -17.76 0.76 -2.43
CA CYS A 27 -17.13 1.64 -3.42
C CYS A 27 -18.17 2.36 -4.31
N ALA A 28 -19.35 1.79 -4.54
CA ALA A 28 -20.40 2.44 -5.34
C ALA A 28 -20.86 3.78 -4.73
N THR A 29 -20.90 3.89 -3.40
CA THR A 29 -21.31 5.10 -2.67
C THR A 29 -20.14 6.01 -2.28
N TYR A 30 -18.92 5.53 -2.34
CA TYR A 30 -17.73 6.33 -2.04
C TYR A 30 -17.57 7.47 -3.06
N ARG A 31 -17.43 8.69 -2.58
CA ARG A 31 -17.28 9.91 -3.39
C ARG A 31 -16.09 10.70 -2.83
N PRO A 32 -14.85 10.33 -3.20
CA PRO A 32 -13.69 11.09 -2.78
C PRO A 32 -13.75 12.50 -3.36
N HIS A 33 -13.41 13.49 -2.55
CA HIS A 33 -13.23 14.85 -3.02
C HIS A 33 -11.81 15.01 -3.54
N ILE A 34 -11.61 14.66 -4.81
CA ILE A 34 -10.32 14.77 -5.47
C ILE A 34 -10.09 16.24 -5.88
N PRO A 35 -8.93 16.84 -5.56
CA PRO A 35 -8.57 18.15 -6.05
C PRO A 35 -8.48 18.21 -7.58
N SER A 36 -8.56 19.40 -8.15
CA SER A 36 -8.32 19.59 -9.58
C SER A 36 -6.88 19.18 -9.97
N HIS A 37 -6.65 18.78 -11.22
CA HIS A 37 -5.35 18.28 -11.67
C HIS A 37 -4.21 19.29 -11.46
N SER A 38 -4.50 20.59 -11.53
CA SER A 38 -3.53 21.66 -11.27
C SER A 38 -3.10 21.79 -9.81
N GLN A 39 -3.79 21.14 -8.89
CA GLN A 39 -3.51 21.14 -7.46
C GLN A 39 -2.67 19.92 -7.03
N PHE A 40 -2.07 19.20 -7.97
CA PHE A 40 -1.16 18.12 -7.67
C PHE A 40 0.29 18.54 -7.85
N SER A 41 1.10 18.26 -6.81
CA SER A 41 2.54 18.49 -6.80
C SER A 41 3.26 17.48 -7.70
N LYS A 42 4.43 17.89 -8.23
CA LYS A 42 5.38 16.96 -8.89
C LYS A 42 6.23 16.19 -7.90
N VAL A 43 6.19 16.54 -6.62
CA VAL A 43 7.01 15.95 -5.56
C VAL A 43 6.08 15.40 -4.50
N ILE A 44 6.37 14.20 -4.01
CA ILE A 44 5.71 13.60 -2.86
C ILE A 44 6.66 13.72 -1.67
N ASP A 45 6.41 14.71 -0.80
CA ASP A 45 7.24 15.06 0.37
C ASP A 45 6.46 15.02 1.69
N ASN A 46 5.30 14.35 1.71
CA ASN A 46 4.54 14.12 2.93
C ASN A 46 5.46 13.56 4.03
N PRO A 47 5.38 14.04 5.29
CA PRO A 47 6.29 13.64 6.35
C PRO A 47 6.31 12.13 6.63
N TYR A 48 5.19 11.44 6.47
CA TYR A 48 5.06 10.01 6.74
C TYR A 48 5.02 9.13 5.48
N PHE A 49 5.00 9.75 4.29
CA PHE A 49 4.98 9.02 3.01
C PHE A 49 5.76 9.77 1.92
N PRO A 50 7.07 10.07 2.14
CA PRO A 50 7.87 10.77 1.13
C PRO A 50 8.39 9.79 0.08
N LEU A 51 8.26 10.15 -1.21
CA LEU A 51 8.70 9.35 -2.35
C LEU A 51 9.69 10.13 -3.22
N PRO A 52 10.91 10.44 -2.74
CA PRO A 52 11.93 11.07 -3.59
C PRO A 52 12.45 10.06 -4.63
N ALA A 53 12.51 10.47 -5.89
CA ALA A 53 12.98 9.62 -6.98
C ALA A 53 14.40 9.08 -6.73
N GLY A 54 14.61 7.81 -7.03
CA GLY A 54 15.87 7.09 -6.80
C GLY A 54 15.97 6.40 -5.44
N ARG A 55 15.14 6.77 -4.46
CA ARG A 55 15.13 6.09 -3.16
C ARG A 55 14.74 4.63 -3.31
N THR A 56 15.45 3.77 -2.57
CA THR A 56 15.08 2.36 -2.41
C THR A 56 14.99 2.03 -0.93
N LEU A 57 13.88 1.44 -0.54
CA LEU A 57 13.64 0.86 0.77
C LEU A 57 13.77 -0.66 0.65
N ILE A 58 14.47 -1.29 1.59
CA ILE A 58 14.62 -2.73 1.63
C ILE A 58 14.10 -3.23 2.96
N TYR A 59 13.19 -4.16 2.90
CA TYR A 59 12.60 -4.79 4.07
C TYR A 59 12.97 -6.27 4.12
N ARG A 60 12.89 -6.82 5.32
CA ARG A 60 12.90 -8.26 5.56
C ARG A 60 11.70 -8.61 6.39
N GLY A 61 11.09 -9.70 6.01
CA GLY A 61 9.89 -10.20 6.65
C GLY A 61 9.85 -11.70 6.81
N VAL A 62 8.78 -12.12 7.42
CA VAL A 62 8.38 -13.52 7.54
C VAL A 62 6.88 -13.57 7.30
N GLU A 63 6.46 -14.28 6.27
CA GLU A 63 5.07 -14.59 5.99
C GLU A 63 4.83 -16.08 6.22
N ASN A 64 3.93 -16.44 7.13
CA ASN A 64 3.57 -17.84 7.46
C ASN A 64 4.79 -18.76 7.64
N GLY A 65 5.84 -18.26 8.33
CA GLY A 65 7.08 -18.97 8.61
C GLY A 65 8.10 -18.96 7.46
N ARG A 66 7.80 -18.35 6.32
CA ARG A 66 8.72 -18.17 5.19
C ARG A 66 9.34 -16.79 5.23
N LYS A 67 10.66 -16.74 5.11
CA LYS A 67 11.38 -15.45 5.00
C LYS A 67 11.11 -14.84 3.63
N GLU A 68 11.06 -13.52 3.61
CA GLU A 68 10.95 -12.73 2.39
C GLU A 68 11.86 -11.52 2.42
N LEU A 69 12.14 -10.98 1.27
CA LEU A 69 12.81 -9.71 1.06
C LEU A 69 11.95 -8.88 0.14
N ASP A 70 11.56 -7.71 0.61
CA ASP A 70 10.81 -6.74 -0.17
C ASP A 70 11.70 -5.55 -0.52
N ARG A 71 11.63 -5.10 -1.78
CA ARG A 71 12.42 -4.02 -2.34
C ARG A 71 11.52 -3.01 -3.03
N VAL A 72 11.28 -1.91 -2.35
CA VAL A 72 10.48 -0.78 -2.85
C VAL A 72 11.37 0.28 -3.46
N HIS A 73 11.23 0.54 -4.75
CA HIS A 73 12.03 1.52 -5.47
C HIS A 73 11.18 2.66 -6.03
N VAL A 74 11.42 3.88 -5.56
CA VAL A 74 10.80 5.08 -6.11
C VAL A 74 11.47 5.42 -7.45
N THR A 75 10.78 5.17 -8.55
CA THR A 75 11.33 5.42 -9.88
C THR A 75 11.29 6.91 -10.24
N SER A 76 12.02 7.31 -11.27
CA SER A 76 11.87 8.64 -11.90
C SER A 76 10.71 8.70 -12.91
N ARG A 77 9.99 7.59 -13.10
CA ARG A 77 8.89 7.50 -14.06
C ARG A 77 7.62 8.09 -13.48
N THR A 78 6.78 8.60 -14.36
CA THR A 78 5.41 8.99 -14.04
C THR A 78 4.41 8.30 -14.96
N LYS A 79 3.18 8.11 -14.48
CA LYS A 79 2.04 7.63 -15.24
C LYS A 79 0.90 8.64 -15.15
N ARG A 80 0.29 8.97 -16.30
CA ARG A 80 -0.88 9.85 -16.31
C ARG A 80 -2.14 9.03 -16.10
N ILE A 81 -2.89 9.34 -15.02
CA ILE A 81 -4.13 8.66 -14.61
C ILE A 81 -5.18 9.73 -14.38
N GLU A 82 -6.30 9.68 -15.12
CA GLU A 82 -7.39 10.67 -15.05
C GLU A 82 -6.88 12.13 -15.05
N GLY A 83 -5.83 12.40 -15.85
CA GLY A 83 -5.22 13.74 -15.96
C GLY A 83 -4.18 14.08 -14.89
N ILE A 84 -4.03 13.28 -13.82
CA ILE A 84 -3.06 13.45 -12.75
C ILE A 84 -1.75 12.74 -13.12
N SER A 85 -0.60 13.36 -12.85
CA SER A 85 0.72 12.75 -13.03
C SER A 85 1.12 12.01 -11.76
N ALA A 86 1.02 10.69 -11.78
CA ALA A 86 1.38 9.84 -10.64
C ALA A 86 2.85 9.43 -10.70
N THR A 87 3.54 9.43 -9.56
CA THR A 87 4.85 8.81 -9.37
C THR A 87 4.68 7.29 -9.42
N VAL A 88 5.57 6.61 -10.13
CA VAL A 88 5.59 5.14 -10.22
C VAL A 88 6.59 4.60 -9.20
N VAL A 89 6.10 3.78 -8.28
CA VAL A 89 6.92 2.99 -7.36
C VAL A 89 6.97 1.55 -7.89
N ASP A 90 8.14 0.94 -7.87
CA ASP A 90 8.40 -0.45 -8.31
C ASP A 90 8.69 -1.29 -7.07
N ASP A 91 7.70 -2.03 -6.64
CA ASP A 91 7.72 -2.88 -5.47
C ASP A 91 7.92 -4.34 -5.89
N ASN A 92 8.89 -5.00 -5.29
CA ASN A 92 9.29 -6.34 -5.66
C ASN A 92 9.54 -7.22 -4.44
N VAL A 93 8.76 -8.27 -4.30
CA VAL A 93 8.89 -9.26 -3.23
C VAL A 93 9.63 -10.49 -3.72
N TYR A 94 10.62 -10.93 -2.95
CA TYR A 94 11.48 -12.05 -3.27
C TYR A 94 11.41 -13.14 -2.20
N GLU A 95 11.32 -14.38 -2.63
CA GLU A 95 11.52 -15.54 -1.77
C GLU A 95 13.01 -15.70 -1.33
N PRO A 96 13.29 -16.51 -0.30
CA PRO A 96 14.63 -16.66 0.26
C PRO A 96 15.72 -17.04 -0.75
N ILE A 97 15.36 -17.76 -1.81
CA ILE A 97 16.29 -18.18 -2.88
C ILE A 97 16.50 -17.10 -3.96
N GLY A 98 15.94 -15.90 -3.77
CA GLY A 98 16.05 -14.79 -4.70
C GLY A 98 15.09 -14.87 -5.90
N ARG A 99 14.11 -15.78 -5.87
CA ARG A 99 13.05 -15.83 -6.89
C ARG A 99 12.10 -14.66 -6.65
N LEU A 100 11.80 -13.91 -7.70
CA LEU A 100 10.75 -12.89 -7.66
C LEU A 100 9.40 -13.60 -7.49
N ALA A 101 8.72 -13.28 -6.40
CA ALA A 101 7.41 -13.85 -6.08
C ALA A 101 6.30 -12.92 -6.54
N GLU A 102 6.48 -11.60 -6.33
CA GLU A 102 5.55 -10.58 -6.77
C GLU A 102 6.26 -9.34 -7.27
N ARG A 103 5.65 -8.65 -8.21
CA ARG A 103 6.02 -7.30 -8.64
C ARG A 103 4.80 -6.44 -8.81
N THR A 104 4.81 -5.30 -8.14
CA THR A 104 3.75 -4.30 -8.21
C THR A 104 4.31 -2.96 -8.67
N PHE A 105 3.57 -2.28 -9.54
CA PHE A 105 3.79 -0.88 -9.86
C PHE A 105 2.67 -0.05 -9.25
N ASP A 106 2.99 0.69 -8.22
CA ASP A 106 2.08 1.59 -7.53
C ASP A 106 2.09 2.98 -8.13
N TYR A 107 0.96 3.67 -8.08
CA TYR A 107 0.78 4.99 -8.66
C TYR A 107 0.28 5.99 -7.62
N TYR A 108 1.20 6.82 -7.12
CA TYR A 108 0.90 7.82 -6.09
C TYR A 108 1.00 9.23 -6.63
N ALA A 109 0.18 10.15 -6.08
CA ALA A 109 0.27 11.57 -6.34
C ALA A 109 -0.02 12.36 -5.07
N GLN A 110 0.67 13.49 -4.86
CA GLN A 110 0.44 14.36 -3.71
C GLN A 110 -0.29 15.61 -4.16
N ASP A 111 -1.35 15.99 -3.43
CA ASP A 111 -2.02 17.27 -3.64
C ASP A 111 -1.26 18.43 -2.98
N ASP A 112 -1.65 19.67 -3.28
CA ASP A 112 -1.04 20.89 -2.75
C ASP A 112 -1.24 21.08 -1.22
N ARG A 113 -2.15 20.29 -0.62
CA ARG A 113 -2.34 20.19 0.84
C ARG A 113 -1.45 19.13 1.47
N ARG A 114 -0.65 18.38 0.64
CA ARG A 114 0.23 17.28 1.04
C ARG A 114 -0.47 15.98 1.39
N ASN A 115 -1.74 15.79 1.04
CA ASN A 115 -2.33 14.46 1.08
C ASN A 115 -1.76 13.61 -0.05
N VAL A 116 -1.41 12.37 0.22
CA VAL A 116 -0.93 11.43 -0.79
C VAL A 116 -2.09 10.53 -1.23
N TRP A 117 -2.40 10.60 -2.50
CA TRP A 117 -3.46 9.84 -3.15
C TRP A 117 -2.89 8.58 -3.79
N TYR A 118 -3.59 7.47 -3.61
CA TYR A 118 -3.33 6.22 -4.31
C TYR A 118 -4.28 6.13 -5.51
N LEU A 119 -3.69 6.04 -6.70
CA LEU A 119 -4.43 6.10 -7.96
C LEU A 119 -4.57 4.75 -8.63
N GLY A 120 -3.92 3.71 -8.11
CA GLY A 120 -3.99 2.35 -8.62
C GLY A 120 -2.65 1.64 -8.60
N GLU A 121 -2.70 0.38 -9.02
CA GLU A 121 -1.55 -0.51 -9.12
C GLU A 121 -1.65 -1.48 -10.30
N ASP A 122 -0.51 -2.05 -10.69
CA ASP A 122 -0.37 -3.15 -11.66
C ASP A 122 0.46 -4.25 -10.98
N THR A 123 -0.22 -5.22 -10.40
CA THR A 123 0.34 -6.31 -9.61
C THR A 123 0.47 -7.57 -10.44
N ARG A 124 1.56 -8.33 -10.21
CA ARG A 124 1.85 -9.62 -10.82
C ARG A 124 2.45 -10.57 -9.80
N GLU A 125 1.69 -11.55 -9.37
CA GLU A 125 2.17 -12.67 -8.58
C GLU A 125 2.66 -13.80 -9.49
N PHE A 126 3.89 -14.28 -9.26
CA PHE A 126 4.54 -15.32 -10.05
C PHE A 126 4.36 -16.69 -9.41
N LEU A 127 3.31 -17.38 -9.79
CA LEU A 127 2.91 -18.67 -9.24
C LEU A 127 3.75 -19.85 -9.77
N PRO A 128 3.76 -21.01 -9.08
CA PRO A 128 4.37 -22.23 -9.58
C PRO A 128 3.84 -22.63 -10.96
N GLY A 129 4.74 -23.19 -11.79
CA GLY A 129 4.39 -23.60 -13.15
C GLY A 129 4.34 -22.45 -14.16
N GLY A 130 4.89 -21.25 -13.82
CA GLY A 130 5.00 -20.11 -14.73
C GLY A 130 3.68 -19.36 -14.94
N LYS A 131 2.68 -19.62 -14.12
CA LYS A 131 1.43 -18.85 -14.11
C LYS A 131 1.68 -17.48 -13.49
N VAL A 132 0.96 -16.47 -13.99
CA VAL A 132 0.94 -15.12 -13.42
C VAL A 132 -0.48 -14.81 -13.01
N ASP A 133 -0.67 -14.38 -11.75
CA ASP A 133 -1.90 -13.81 -11.26
C ASP A 133 -1.77 -12.28 -11.26
N THR A 134 -2.81 -11.59 -11.71
CA THR A 134 -2.90 -10.12 -11.74
C THR A 134 -4.09 -9.61 -10.93
N SER A 135 -4.70 -10.49 -10.12
CA SER A 135 -5.76 -10.12 -9.17
C SER A 135 -5.23 -9.03 -8.22
N GLY A 136 -6.11 -8.12 -7.83
CA GLY A 136 -5.70 -6.95 -7.06
C GLY A 136 -5.34 -5.74 -7.92
N SER A 137 -4.89 -5.92 -9.18
CA SER A 137 -4.57 -4.77 -10.04
C SER A 137 -5.81 -3.90 -10.28
N TRP A 138 -5.66 -2.60 -10.09
CA TRP A 138 -6.74 -1.65 -10.32
C TRP A 138 -6.20 -0.28 -10.78
N LEU A 139 -7.07 0.51 -11.38
CA LEU A 139 -6.70 1.86 -11.84
C LEU A 139 -7.89 2.80 -11.73
N THR A 140 -7.70 3.94 -11.10
CA THR A 140 -8.69 5.02 -11.03
C THR A 140 -9.28 5.33 -12.39
N GLY A 141 -10.62 5.48 -12.44
CA GLY A 141 -11.39 5.72 -13.67
C GLY A 141 -11.71 4.45 -14.48
N ARG A 142 -11.15 3.29 -14.15
CA ARG A 142 -11.44 2.02 -14.83
C ARG A 142 -12.30 1.12 -13.96
N ASN A 143 -13.29 0.46 -14.57
CA ASN A 143 -14.18 -0.53 -13.91
C ASN A 143 -14.82 0.01 -12.61
N GLY A 144 -15.12 1.31 -12.56
CA GLY A 144 -15.70 1.97 -11.39
C GLY A 144 -14.74 2.23 -10.24
N ALA A 145 -13.45 1.95 -10.41
CA ALA A 145 -12.43 2.23 -9.42
C ALA A 145 -12.27 3.74 -9.17
N LYS A 146 -12.01 4.10 -7.94
CA LYS A 146 -11.83 5.48 -7.46
C LYS A 146 -10.56 5.56 -6.63
N PRO A 147 -9.87 6.71 -6.63
CA PRO A 147 -8.68 6.88 -5.82
C PRO A 147 -9.03 6.87 -4.33
N GLY A 148 -8.06 6.46 -3.52
CA GLY A 148 -8.08 6.62 -2.09
C GLY A 148 -6.93 7.49 -1.59
N LEU A 149 -6.89 7.70 -0.28
CA LEU A 149 -5.77 8.32 0.40
C LEU A 149 -4.86 7.21 0.94
N ILE A 150 -3.57 7.25 0.60
CA ILE A 150 -2.61 6.37 1.28
C ILE A 150 -2.07 7.04 2.55
N MET A 151 -1.99 8.38 2.55
CA MET A 151 -1.55 9.16 3.71
C MET A 151 -2.15 10.56 3.70
N GLU A 152 -2.72 10.96 4.82
CA GLU A 152 -3.19 12.32 5.03
C GLU A 152 -2.03 13.31 5.25
N ALA A 153 -2.26 14.58 4.99
CA ALA A 153 -1.27 15.64 5.19
C ALA A 153 -0.87 15.81 6.67
N ASP A 154 -1.85 15.69 7.56
CA ASP A 154 -1.69 15.80 9.02
C ASP A 154 -2.57 14.74 9.72
N PRO A 155 -2.20 13.45 9.65
CA PRO A 155 -3.00 12.36 10.19
C PRO A 155 -3.13 12.48 11.71
N ARG A 156 -4.33 12.31 12.24
CA ARG A 156 -4.66 12.39 13.67
C ARG A 156 -5.18 11.05 14.17
N VAL A 157 -4.96 10.79 15.44
CA VAL A 157 -5.57 9.61 16.08
C VAL A 157 -7.09 9.66 15.92
N SER A 158 -7.67 8.55 15.49
CA SER A 158 -9.07 8.33 15.11
C SER A 158 -9.43 8.71 13.67
N ASP A 159 -8.55 9.31 12.88
CA ASP A 159 -8.80 9.48 11.47
C ASP A 159 -8.90 8.09 10.79
N ALA A 160 -9.88 7.94 9.92
CA ALA A 160 -10.09 6.71 9.17
C ALA A 160 -10.42 7.06 7.71
N TYR A 161 -9.70 6.45 6.80
CA TYR A 161 -9.84 6.74 5.38
C TYR A 161 -9.71 5.48 4.53
N ARG A 162 -10.23 5.58 3.31
CA ARG A 162 -10.14 4.52 2.31
C ARG A 162 -8.87 4.70 1.50
N GLN A 163 -8.05 3.66 1.46
CA GLN A 163 -6.80 3.64 0.70
C GLN A 163 -7.06 3.24 -0.74
N GLU A 164 -8.01 2.33 -0.97
CA GLU A 164 -8.35 1.78 -2.27
C GLU A 164 -9.85 1.65 -2.45
N CYS A 165 -10.31 1.78 -3.69
CA CYS A 165 -11.73 1.61 -3.98
C CYS A 165 -12.01 1.06 -5.38
N ARG A 166 -11.84 -0.24 -5.54
CA ARG A 166 -12.37 -1.05 -6.62
C ARG A 166 -13.20 -2.19 -6.04
N SER A 167 -14.50 -2.18 -6.30
CA SER A 167 -15.43 -3.14 -5.68
C SER A 167 -15.07 -4.58 -6.01
N GLY A 168 -14.87 -5.41 -4.97
CA GLY A 168 -14.53 -6.82 -5.07
C GLY A 168 -13.08 -7.13 -5.44
N GLU A 169 -12.19 -6.12 -5.52
CA GLU A 169 -10.78 -6.29 -5.88
C GLU A 169 -9.85 -5.58 -4.89
N ALA A 170 -10.13 -4.29 -4.58
CA ALA A 170 -9.30 -3.45 -3.73
C ALA A 170 -10.22 -2.55 -2.88
N GLU A 171 -10.37 -2.86 -1.59
CA GLU A 171 -11.30 -2.17 -0.69
C GLU A 171 -10.67 -1.78 0.65
N ASP A 172 -9.39 -1.49 0.66
CA ASP A 172 -8.60 -1.28 1.86
C ASP A 172 -8.89 0.04 2.55
N LEU A 173 -8.85 -0.02 3.88
CA LEU A 173 -9.08 1.08 4.78
C LEU A 173 -7.93 1.18 5.78
N ALA A 174 -7.59 2.40 6.15
CA ALA A 174 -6.67 2.68 7.25
C ALA A 174 -7.42 3.38 8.39
N TRP A 175 -6.97 3.11 9.61
CA TRP A 175 -7.39 3.79 10.83
C TRP A 175 -6.15 4.19 11.63
N VAL A 176 -5.94 5.49 11.84
CA VAL A 176 -4.84 6.01 12.65
C VAL A 176 -5.13 5.77 14.13
N VAL A 177 -4.26 4.99 14.78
CA VAL A 177 -4.46 4.56 16.17
C VAL A 177 -3.45 5.15 17.16
N ASP A 178 -2.30 5.62 16.68
CA ASP A 178 -1.29 6.28 17.52
C ASP A 178 -0.44 7.25 16.70
N ARG A 179 -0.02 8.34 17.34
CA ARG A 179 0.92 9.31 16.80
C ARG A 179 1.80 9.85 17.92
N GLY A 180 3.09 9.58 17.85
CA GLY A 180 4.02 10.15 18.83
C GLY A 180 5.12 9.24 19.32
N GLY A 181 4.86 8.02 19.68
CA GLY A 181 5.81 7.08 20.28
C GLY A 181 7.09 6.81 19.46
N SER A 182 7.81 5.76 19.84
CA SER A 182 9.02 5.34 19.13
C SER A 182 8.85 3.91 18.61
N ASN A 183 9.57 3.62 17.51
CA ASN A 183 9.67 2.25 16.97
C ASN A 183 11.11 1.94 16.56
N ARG A 184 11.62 0.78 16.94
CA ARG A 184 12.94 0.30 16.55
C ARG A 184 12.81 -0.77 15.48
N VAL A 185 13.53 -0.57 14.39
CA VAL A 185 13.69 -1.54 13.31
C VAL A 185 15.19 -1.76 13.06
N PRO A 186 15.60 -2.81 12.32
CA PRO A 186 17.03 -3.05 12.06
C PRO A 186 17.77 -1.86 11.45
N TYR A 187 17.09 -1.04 10.63
CA TYR A 187 17.69 0.15 10.04
C TYR A 187 18.08 1.20 11.10
N ARG A 188 17.17 1.56 12.01
CA ARG A 188 17.39 2.50 13.13
C ARG A 188 16.18 2.59 14.06
N THR A 189 16.31 3.35 15.15
CA THR A 189 15.15 3.79 15.95
C THR A 189 14.55 5.05 15.34
N PHE A 190 13.24 5.07 15.26
CA PHE A 190 12.46 6.23 14.87
C PHE A 190 11.68 6.77 16.07
N HIS A 191 11.51 8.07 16.13
CA HIS A 191 10.68 8.77 17.11
C HIS A 191 9.55 9.49 16.40
N HIS A 192 8.46 9.80 17.12
CA HIS A 192 7.28 10.45 16.56
C HIS A 192 6.66 9.65 15.40
N VAL A 193 6.60 8.34 15.56
CA VAL A 193 6.02 7.46 14.55
C VAL A 193 4.51 7.62 14.49
N LEU A 194 3.95 7.33 13.31
CA LEU A 194 2.52 7.15 13.10
C LEU A 194 2.21 5.65 13.06
N ARG A 195 1.11 5.22 13.68
CA ARG A 195 0.61 3.85 13.57
C ARG A 195 -0.81 3.85 13.03
N SER A 196 -1.05 3.01 12.05
CA SER A 196 -2.38 2.69 11.54
C SER A 196 -2.72 1.23 11.78
N LEU A 197 -4.02 0.94 11.83
CA LEU A 197 -4.55 -0.39 11.54
C LEU A 197 -5.08 -0.35 10.12
N GLU A 198 -4.73 -1.38 9.34
CA GLU A 198 -5.15 -1.51 7.96
C GLU A 198 -5.91 -2.83 7.80
N PHE A 199 -7.01 -2.79 7.05
CA PHE A 199 -7.90 -3.91 6.92
C PHE A 199 -8.77 -3.78 5.67
N SER A 200 -9.20 -4.93 5.14
CA SER A 200 -10.10 -5.01 4.01
C SER A 200 -11.35 -5.81 4.36
N ARG A 201 -12.47 -5.45 3.72
CA ARG A 201 -13.70 -6.27 3.83
C ARG A 201 -13.66 -7.49 2.96
N LEU A 202 -12.76 -7.54 2.01
CA LEU A 202 -12.52 -8.71 1.19
C LEU A 202 -11.87 -9.81 2.03
N GLU A 203 -11.11 -9.41 3.06
CA GLU A 203 -10.40 -10.29 3.99
C GLU A 203 -10.71 -9.93 5.46
N PRO A 204 -11.94 -10.14 5.93
CA PRO A 204 -12.42 -9.61 7.21
C PRO A 204 -11.72 -10.19 8.45
N ALA A 205 -10.96 -11.25 8.30
CA ALA A 205 -10.16 -11.83 9.39
C ALA A 205 -8.78 -11.16 9.54
N ILE A 206 -8.31 -10.44 8.52
CA ILE A 206 -6.97 -9.84 8.48
C ILE A 206 -7.03 -8.41 9.00
N VAL A 207 -6.14 -8.11 9.93
CA VAL A 207 -5.88 -6.76 10.43
C VAL A 207 -4.38 -6.60 10.57
N ASP A 208 -3.84 -5.61 9.87
CA ASP A 208 -2.42 -5.28 9.90
C ASP A 208 -2.18 -3.98 10.67
N GLN A 209 -1.06 -3.92 11.37
CA GLN A 209 -0.55 -2.69 11.95
C GLN A 209 0.64 -2.22 11.13
N LYS A 210 0.51 -1.06 10.51
CA LYS A 210 1.63 -0.36 9.88
C LYS A 210 2.18 0.73 10.79
N VAL A 211 3.50 0.89 10.75
CA VAL A 211 4.21 1.95 11.45
C VAL A 211 4.97 2.78 10.43
N TYR A 212 4.73 4.07 10.45
CA TYR A 212 5.39 5.02 9.55
C TYR A 212 6.38 5.87 10.33
N GLY A 213 7.62 5.96 9.81
CA GLY A 213 8.69 6.78 10.37
C GLY A 213 8.83 8.10 9.61
N PRO A 214 8.94 9.24 10.34
CA PRO A 214 9.10 10.54 9.71
C PRO A 214 10.27 10.59 8.73
N GLY A 215 10.04 11.14 7.53
CA GLY A 215 11.03 11.31 6.48
C GLY A 215 11.39 10.04 5.69
N VAL A 216 10.77 8.89 6.02
CA VAL A 216 11.08 7.61 5.37
C VAL A 216 9.83 6.97 4.74
N GLY A 217 8.73 6.90 5.44
CA GLY A 217 7.54 6.14 5.05
C GLY A 217 7.30 4.96 5.97
N ALA A 218 6.70 3.89 5.48
CA ALA A 218 6.51 2.65 6.25
C ALA A 218 7.85 2.10 6.71
N ILE A 219 7.94 1.71 7.99
CA ILE A 219 9.17 1.17 8.59
C ILE A 219 8.98 -0.22 9.14
N SER A 220 7.77 -0.59 9.49
CA SER A 220 7.42 -1.95 9.86
C SER A 220 5.94 -2.21 9.68
N GLU A 221 5.64 -3.48 9.48
CA GLU A 221 4.29 -4.02 9.44
C GLU A 221 4.22 -5.29 10.23
N ARG A 222 3.06 -5.53 10.82
CA ARG A 222 2.77 -6.76 11.57
C ARG A 222 1.29 -7.08 11.47
N GLN A 223 1.00 -8.29 11.04
CA GLN A 223 -0.35 -8.83 11.07
C GLN A 223 -0.77 -9.12 12.52
N LEU A 224 -1.84 -8.48 12.96
CA LEU A 224 -2.39 -8.60 14.31
C LEU A 224 -3.43 -9.71 14.40
N SER A 225 -4.11 -9.99 13.29
CA SER A 225 -5.16 -10.99 13.17
C SER A 225 -5.13 -11.62 11.78
N GLY A 226 -5.54 -12.88 11.69
CA GLY A 226 -5.71 -13.60 10.42
C GLY A 226 -4.48 -14.33 9.91
N GLY A 227 -3.31 -14.12 10.50
CA GLY A 227 -2.08 -14.79 10.10
C GLY A 227 -0.88 -14.41 10.96
N HIS A 228 0.33 -14.64 10.43
CA HIS A 228 1.60 -14.36 11.10
C HIS A 228 2.58 -13.73 10.12
N GLU A 229 2.33 -12.48 9.79
CA GLU A 229 3.23 -11.73 8.93
C GLU A 229 3.90 -10.61 9.69
N THR A 230 5.17 -10.39 9.38
CA THR A 230 5.96 -9.27 9.89
C THR A 230 6.89 -8.78 8.81
N LEU A 231 7.01 -7.46 8.69
CA LEU A 231 7.93 -6.79 7.79
C LEU A 231 8.67 -5.69 8.54
N SER A 232 9.97 -5.56 8.32
CA SER A 232 10.79 -4.53 8.98
C SER A 232 11.82 -3.94 8.04
N LEU A 233 11.95 -2.61 8.04
CA LEU A 233 12.93 -1.87 7.28
C LEU A 233 14.34 -2.18 7.73
N VAL A 234 15.19 -2.65 6.80
CA VAL A 234 16.59 -3.00 7.08
C VAL A 234 17.58 -2.05 6.42
N ARG A 235 17.19 -1.37 5.33
CA ARG A 235 18.07 -0.44 4.61
C ARG A 235 17.28 0.61 3.85
N VAL A 236 17.87 1.80 3.74
CA VAL A 236 17.44 2.89 2.84
C VAL A 236 18.66 3.29 2.01
N THR A 237 18.47 3.45 0.68
CA THR A 237 19.50 3.94 -0.25
C THR A 237 18.88 4.92 -1.25
N GLY A 238 19.68 5.80 -1.83
CA GLY A 238 19.24 6.82 -2.78
C GLY A 238 19.12 8.19 -2.14
#